data_b7b940c8a5a388701b2d3e017c1927a8
#
_entry.id   b7b940c8a5a388701b2d3e017c1927a8
#
_cell.length_a   1.000
_cell.length_b   1.000
_cell.length_c   1.000
_cell.angle_alpha   90.00
_cell.angle_beta   90.00
_cell.angle_gamma   90.00
#
_symmetry.space_group_name_H-M   'P 1'
#
loop_
_entity.id
_entity.type
_entity.pdbx_description
1 polymer ?
#
loop_
_entity_poly.entity_id
_entity_poly.type
_entity_poly.pdbx_seq_one_letter_code
_entity_poly.pdbx_strand_id
1 'polypeptide(L)' 'MSKASSAKDRVDSALSRLESMVEERLRSEQKRSDELARRLSRLEEHHDELKKVAHEVEGRLERAMEYIRSLLAADQK' A
#
# COMPACT_ATOMS: atom_id res chain seq x y z
N MET A 1 -10.66 52.67 19.34
CA MET A 1 -10.00 51.78 18.38
C MET A 1 -10.18 52.30 16.95
N SER A 2 -9.12 52.38 16.22
CA SER A 2 -9.21 52.83 14.84
C SER A 2 -9.68 51.68 13.94
N LYS A 3 -10.30 52.00 12.82
CA LYS A 3 -10.71 51.00 11.81
C LYS A 3 -9.51 50.21 11.26
N ALA A 4 -8.33 50.83 11.20
CA ALA A 4 -7.11 50.20 10.75
C ALA A 4 -6.64 49.09 11.73
N SER A 5 -6.76 49.29 13.03
CA SER A 5 -6.44 48.29 14.04
C SER A 5 -7.39 47.09 13.98
N SER A 6 -8.67 47.34 13.78
CA SER A 6 -9.69 46.28 13.61
C SER A 6 -9.46 45.47 12.32
N ALA A 7 -9.11 46.12 11.23
CA ALA A 7 -8.80 45.46 9.96
C ALA A 7 -7.54 44.58 10.08
N LYS A 8 -6.51 45.08 10.77
CA LYS A 8 -5.29 44.32 11.06
C LYS A 8 -5.59 43.08 11.87
N ASP A 9 -6.41 43.18 12.91
CA ASP A 9 -6.81 42.07 13.76
C ASP A 9 -7.55 40.99 12.98
N ARG A 10 -8.42 41.41 12.05
CA ARG A 10 -9.13 40.48 11.16
C ARG A 10 -8.18 39.75 10.23
N VAL A 11 -7.21 40.45 9.67
CA VAL A 11 -6.20 39.85 8.78
C VAL A 11 -5.34 38.86 9.56
N ASP A 12 -4.89 39.22 10.75
CA ASP A 12 -4.08 38.38 11.63
C ASP A 12 -4.86 37.13 12.03
N SER A 13 -6.15 37.25 12.33
CA SER A 13 -7.02 36.12 12.65
C SER A 13 -7.18 35.18 11.45
N ALA A 14 -7.39 35.75 10.26
CA ALA A 14 -7.53 34.98 9.03
C ALA A 14 -6.25 34.22 8.69
N LEU A 15 -5.09 34.86 8.85
CA LEU A 15 -3.79 34.23 8.64
C LEU A 15 -3.57 33.09 9.62
N SER A 16 -3.89 33.29 10.91
CA SER A 16 -3.78 32.24 11.93
C SER A 16 -4.66 31.03 11.61
N ARG A 17 -5.87 31.27 11.14
CA ARG A 17 -6.77 30.19 10.71
C ARG A 17 -6.22 29.42 9.51
N LEU A 18 -5.68 30.15 8.53
CA LEU A 18 -5.07 29.53 7.36
C LEU A 18 -3.86 28.69 7.73
N GLU A 19 -3.00 29.20 8.61
CA GLU A 19 -1.85 28.46 9.12
C GLU A 19 -2.28 27.16 9.80
N SER A 20 -3.28 27.24 10.68
CA SER A 20 -3.82 26.05 11.37
C SER A 20 -4.40 25.04 10.39
N MET A 21 -5.15 25.52 9.39
CA MET A 21 -5.72 24.65 8.37
C MET A 21 -4.66 23.95 7.51
N VAL A 22 -3.61 24.68 7.14
CA VAL A 22 -2.50 24.12 6.37
C VAL A 22 -1.74 23.08 7.20
N GLU A 23 -1.43 23.39 8.45
CA GLU A 23 -0.76 22.46 9.35
C GLU A 23 -1.56 21.17 9.57
N GLU A 24 -2.86 21.32 9.78
CA GLU A 24 -3.76 20.18 9.95
C GLU A 24 -3.83 19.33 8.69
N ARG A 25 -3.89 19.96 7.53
CA ARG A 25 -3.89 19.26 6.26
C ARG A 25 -2.58 18.54 6.00
N LEU A 26 -1.46 19.16 6.31
CA LEU A 26 -0.15 18.53 6.18
C LEU A 26 -0.03 17.30 7.07
N ARG A 27 -0.50 17.37 8.31
CA ARG A 27 -0.51 16.22 9.22
C ARG A 27 -1.40 15.10 8.70
N SER A 28 -2.58 15.45 8.19
CA SER A 28 -3.52 14.49 7.62
C SER A 28 -2.94 13.80 6.38
N GLU A 29 -2.32 14.55 5.49
CA GLU A 29 -1.67 14.00 4.29
C GLU A 29 -0.47 13.13 4.65
N GLN A 30 0.29 13.50 5.68
CA GLN A 30 1.42 12.70 6.15
C GLN A 30 0.94 11.35 6.70
N LYS A 31 -0.11 11.35 7.51
CA LYS A 31 -0.73 10.12 8.03
C LYS A 31 -1.21 9.22 6.89
N ARG A 32 -1.85 9.81 5.89
CA ARG A 32 -2.35 9.08 4.73
C ARG A 32 -1.21 8.47 3.93
N SER A 33 -0.15 9.24 3.73
CA SER A 33 1.06 8.76 3.04
C SER A 33 1.70 7.57 3.77
N ASP A 34 1.85 7.68 5.09
CA ASP A 34 2.41 6.62 5.94
C ASP A 34 1.55 5.35 5.89
N GLU A 35 0.24 5.53 5.93
CA GLU A 35 -0.71 4.41 5.84
C GLU A 35 -0.65 3.71 4.49
N LEU A 36 -0.57 4.48 3.41
CA LEU A 36 -0.42 3.94 2.05
C LEU A 36 0.90 3.18 1.89
N ALA A 37 1.97 3.71 2.45
CA ALA A 37 3.28 3.05 2.43
C ALA A 37 3.23 1.69 3.15
N ARG A 38 2.57 1.62 4.30
CA ARG A 38 2.38 0.36 5.03
C ARG A 38 1.53 -0.65 4.27
N ARG A 39 0.46 -0.19 3.62
CA ARG A 39 -0.39 -1.04 2.79
C ARG A 39 0.38 -1.60 1.60
N LEU A 40 1.16 -0.74 0.96
CA LEU A 40 2.00 -1.15 -0.17
C LEU A 40 3.01 -2.22 0.25
N SER A 41 3.68 -2.02 1.38
CA SER A 41 4.62 -2.99 1.93
C SER A 41 3.96 -4.34 2.19
N ARG A 42 2.76 -4.36 2.79
CA ARG A 42 2.00 -5.60 3.00
C ARG A 42 1.60 -6.29 1.71
N LEU A 43 1.18 -5.50 0.72
CA LEU A 43 0.82 -6.04 -0.59
C LEU A 43 2.01 -6.68 -1.28
N GLU A 44 3.18 -6.08 -1.19
CA GLU A 44 4.42 -6.64 -1.73
C GLU A 44 4.78 -7.97 -1.06
N GLU A 45 4.65 -8.05 0.27
CA GLU A 45 4.86 -9.28 1.02
C GLU A 45 3.89 -10.38 0.60
N HIS A 46 2.61 -10.05 0.49
CA HIS A 46 1.58 -10.98 0.04
C HIS A 46 1.84 -11.47 -1.39
N HIS A 47 2.23 -10.56 -2.26
CA HIS A 47 2.56 -10.89 -3.64
C HIS A 47 3.72 -11.86 -3.72
N ASP A 48 4.77 -11.63 -2.93
CA ASP A 48 5.94 -12.51 -2.86
C ASP A 48 5.57 -13.89 -2.33
N GLU A 49 4.73 -13.97 -1.30
CA GLU A 49 4.23 -15.22 -0.76
C GLU A 49 3.40 -16.00 -1.78
N LEU A 50 2.49 -15.32 -2.47
CA LEU A 50 1.67 -15.92 -3.52
C LEU A 50 2.54 -16.45 -4.66
N LYS A 51 3.57 -15.72 -5.03
CA LYS A 51 4.52 -16.12 -6.06
C LYS A 51 5.25 -17.41 -5.67
N LYS A 52 5.69 -17.50 -4.41
CA LYS A 52 6.32 -18.71 -3.88
C LYS A 52 5.39 -19.91 -3.91
N VAL A 53 4.15 -19.71 -3.45
CA VAL A 53 3.13 -20.78 -3.45
C VAL A 53 2.83 -21.23 -4.87
N ALA A 54 2.70 -20.31 -5.81
CA ALA A 54 2.46 -20.63 -7.22
C ALA A 54 3.59 -21.48 -7.79
N HIS A 55 4.85 -21.14 -7.52
CA HIS A 55 6.00 -21.93 -7.96
C HIS A 55 6.03 -23.31 -7.33
N GLU A 56 5.69 -23.44 -6.06
CA GLU A 56 5.58 -24.74 -5.39
C GLU A 56 4.51 -25.62 -6.03
N VAL A 57 3.35 -25.05 -6.30
CA VAL A 57 2.23 -25.76 -6.93
C VAL A 57 2.61 -26.21 -8.35
N GLU A 58 3.24 -25.33 -9.12
CA GLU A 58 3.73 -25.68 -10.46
C GLU A 58 4.72 -26.84 -10.41
N GLY A 59 5.68 -26.79 -9.47
CA GLY A 59 6.64 -27.86 -9.29
C GLY A 59 6.01 -29.18 -8.91
N ARG A 60 5.01 -29.16 -8.04
CA ARG A 60 4.25 -30.36 -7.66
C ARG A 60 3.47 -30.94 -8.82
N LEU A 61 2.84 -30.07 -9.61
CA LEU A 61 2.11 -30.50 -10.82
C LEU A 61 3.04 -31.14 -11.82
N GLU A 62 4.18 -30.57 -12.10
CA GLU A 62 5.16 -31.13 -13.01
C GLU A 62 5.64 -32.51 -12.55
N ARG A 63 5.95 -32.68 -11.28
CA ARG A 63 6.37 -33.96 -10.70
C ARG A 63 5.26 -35.02 -10.80
N ALA A 64 4.01 -34.61 -10.52
CA ALA A 64 2.87 -35.50 -10.64
C ALA A 64 2.65 -35.94 -12.09
N MET A 65 2.79 -35.01 -13.02
CA MET A 65 2.67 -35.34 -14.45
C MET A 65 3.78 -36.28 -14.94
N GLU A 66 5.01 -36.05 -14.50
CA GLU A 66 6.13 -36.93 -14.80
C GLU A 66 5.92 -38.36 -14.25
N TYR A 67 5.43 -38.43 -13.01
CA TYR A 67 5.10 -39.69 -12.36
C TYR A 67 4.05 -40.46 -13.15
N ILE A 68 2.99 -39.79 -13.56
CA ILE A 68 1.93 -40.38 -14.38
C ILE A 68 2.47 -40.87 -15.73
N ARG A 69 3.29 -40.08 -16.38
CA ARG A 69 3.93 -40.47 -17.66
C ARG A 69 4.80 -41.72 -17.50
N SER A 70 5.55 -41.79 -16.40
CA SER A 70 6.39 -42.95 -16.07
C SER A 70 5.56 -44.20 -15.85
N LEU A 71 4.43 -44.08 -15.15
CA LEU A 71 3.51 -45.18 -14.93
C LEU A 71 2.89 -45.69 -16.24
N LEU A 72 2.45 -44.77 -17.09
CA LEU A 72 1.87 -45.12 -18.41
C LEU A 72 2.91 -45.75 -19.31
N ALA A 73 4.14 -45.28 -19.31
CA ALA A 73 5.22 -45.87 -20.07
C ALA A 73 5.57 -47.27 -19.60
N ALA A 74 5.53 -47.51 -18.29
CA ALA A 74 5.75 -48.84 -17.70
C ALA A 74 4.64 -49.83 -18.09
N ASP A 75 3.38 -49.38 -18.12
CA ASP A 75 2.23 -50.24 -18.52
C ASP A 75 2.24 -50.64 -19.99
N GLN A 76 2.89 -49.86 -20.84
CA GLN A 76 2.97 -50.15 -22.27
C GLN A 76 4.05 -51.17 -22.65
N LYS A 77 4.85 -51.54 -21.69
CA LYS A 77 5.84 -52.62 -21.85
C LYS A 77 5.24 -53.97 -21.55
#